data_e61dce046b286a314f71518f96e02ef8
#
_entry.id   e61dce046b286a314f71518f96e02ef8
#
_cell.length_a   1.000
_cell.length_b   1.000
_cell.length_c   1.000
_cell.angle_alpha   90.00
_cell.angle_beta   90.00
_cell.angle_gamma   90.00
#
_symmetry.space_group_name_H-M   'P 1'
#
loop_
_entity.id
_entity.type
_entity.pdbx_description
1 polymer ?
#
loop_
_entity_poly.entity_id
_entity_poly.type
_entity_poly.pdbx_seq_one_letter_code
_entity_poly.pdbx_strand_id
1 'polypeptide(L)'
;MHINDLLKPESIALGVSAPASKEAAIRLLADCMEKGGNLSDKEQYVKDVLAREASGTTGLGDGIATPHAKSDGVKTAGLAAMTIPDGMDFAAMDGNPSRLFFMIAAPNGANDEHLTILSSLATMIMDPDFKEALIAAKTVEEFRSLIDAKENGTFTAPSAAEESTESAPAADHIQILAVTACPTGIAHTFMAAESLEQHAKKRGISIKVETNGSAGAKNVLTPEEIAAADGIIVAAD
;
A
#
# COMPACT_ATOMS: atom_id res chain seq x y z
N MET A 1 11.48 -11.84 9.10
CA MET A 1 10.82 -10.87 10.00
C MET A 1 9.45 -10.61 9.42
N HIS A 2 8.40 -10.81 10.21
CA HIS A 2 7.02 -10.60 9.77
C HIS A 2 6.58 -9.17 10.08
N ILE A 3 5.63 -8.64 9.32
CA ILE A 3 5.08 -7.30 9.56
C ILE A 3 4.49 -7.21 10.98
N ASN A 4 3.81 -8.26 11.43
CA ASN A 4 3.25 -8.33 12.78
C ASN A 4 4.29 -8.40 13.92
N ASP A 5 5.57 -8.65 13.64
CA ASP A 5 6.65 -8.50 14.64
C ASP A 5 6.91 -7.02 14.95
N LEU A 6 6.66 -6.14 13.98
CA LEU A 6 6.87 -4.69 14.10
C LEU A 6 5.58 -3.94 14.42
N LEU A 7 4.43 -4.47 14.00
CA LEU A 7 3.10 -3.90 14.23
C LEU A 7 2.46 -4.54 15.46
N LYS A 8 2.75 -3.96 16.62
CA LYS A 8 2.18 -4.45 17.88
C LYS A 8 0.70 -4.10 18.01
N PRO A 9 -0.10 -4.87 18.78
CA PRO A 9 -1.51 -4.56 19.01
C PRO A 9 -1.76 -3.13 19.48
N GLU A 10 -0.91 -2.65 20.39
CA GLU A 10 -0.99 -1.30 20.98
C GLU A 10 -0.66 -0.18 19.98
N SER A 11 -0.03 -0.54 18.87
CA SER A 11 0.33 0.38 17.78
C SER A 11 -0.76 0.53 16.71
N ILE A 12 -1.96 -0.02 16.94
CA ILE A 12 -3.06 -0.01 15.97
C ILE A 12 -4.24 0.78 16.50
N ALA A 13 -4.76 1.72 15.70
CA ALA A 13 -5.96 2.50 15.99
C ALA A 13 -6.97 2.36 14.83
N LEU A 14 -8.10 1.73 15.08
CA LEU A 14 -9.11 1.45 14.06
C LEU A 14 -10.33 2.35 14.19
N GLY A 15 -10.94 2.72 13.05
CA GLY A 15 -12.19 3.47 13.01
C GLY A 15 -12.05 4.88 13.62
N VAL A 16 -10.89 5.49 13.48
CA VAL A 16 -10.62 6.83 14.04
C VAL A 16 -11.42 7.87 13.26
N SER A 17 -12.03 8.84 13.96
CA SER A 17 -12.59 10.03 13.32
C SER A 17 -11.48 10.87 12.70
N ALA A 18 -11.76 11.50 11.55
CA ALA A 18 -10.77 12.29 10.83
C ALA A 18 -10.13 13.36 11.72
N PRO A 19 -8.79 13.32 11.93
CA PRO A 19 -8.08 14.37 12.66
C PRO A 19 -8.20 15.74 11.98
N ALA A 20 -8.10 16.81 12.75
CA ALA A 20 -8.27 18.16 12.26
C ALA A 20 -7.16 18.61 11.29
N SER A 21 -6.02 17.93 11.27
CA SER A 21 -4.89 18.28 10.40
C SER A 21 -3.99 17.08 10.17
N LYS A 22 -3.15 17.16 9.13
CA LYS A 22 -2.07 16.20 8.86
C LYS A 22 -1.14 16.01 10.08
N GLU A 23 -0.76 17.09 10.76
CA GLU A 23 0.05 17.01 11.98
C GLU A 23 -0.67 16.25 13.09
N ALA A 24 -1.97 16.48 13.28
CA ALA A 24 -2.75 15.77 14.28
C ALA A 24 -2.80 14.26 13.99
N ALA A 25 -2.91 13.84 12.72
CA ALA A 25 -2.84 12.45 12.32
C ALA A 25 -1.46 11.82 12.61
N ILE A 26 -0.39 12.54 12.30
CA ILE A 26 0.99 12.11 12.59
C ILE A 26 1.19 11.94 14.10
N ARG A 27 0.70 12.86 14.92
CA ARG A 27 0.78 12.77 16.39
C ARG A 27 0.01 11.58 16.94
N LEU A 28 -1.20 11.31 16.45
CA LEU A 28 -1.98 10.13 16.83
C LEU A 28 -1.24 8.82 16.51
N LEU A 29 -0.65 8.72 15.34
CA LEU A 29 0.15 7.55 14.96
C LEU A 29 1.41 7.43 15.83
N ALA A 30 2.06 8.54 16.17
CA ALA A 30 3.19 8.55 17.08
C ALA A 30 2.80 8.13 18.51
N ASP A 31 1.59 8.49 18.99
CA ASP A 31 1.04 8.00 20.26
C ASP A 31 0.84 6.47 20.23
N CYS A 32 0.39 5.92 19.11
CA CYS A 32 0.28 4.47 18.94
C CYS A 32 1.67 3.80 18.93
N MET A 33 2.65 4.39 18.23
CA MET A 33 4.03 3.91 18.20
C MET A 33 4.70 3.94 19.60
N GLU A 34 4.42 4.99 20.37
CA GLU A 34 4.89 5.12 21.77
C GLU A 34 4.29 4.03 22.67
N LYS A 35 2.98 3.78 22.57
CA LYS A 35 2.30 2.68 23.29
C LYS A 35 2.91 1.32 22.94
N GLY A 36 3.30 1.11 21.68
CA GLY A 36 4.04 -0.07 21.24
C GLY A 36 5.47 -0.17 21.80
N GLY A 37 5.97 0.89 22.47
CA GLY A 37 7.28 0.91 23.10
C GLY A 37 8.46 1.08 22.14
N ASN A 38 8.21 1.56 20.92
CA ASN A 38 9.23 1.72 19.88
C ASN A 38 9.98 3.06 19.98
N LEU A 39 9.40 4.06 20.68
CA LEU A 39 9.98 5.39 20.81
C LEU A 39 10.69 5.57 22.17
N SER A 40 11.81 6.27 22.17
CA SER A 40 12.49 6.81 23.33
C SER A 40 12.19 8.29 23.55
N ASP A 41 11.93 9.03 22.45
CA ASP A 41 11.53 10.44 22.44
C ASP A 41 10.52 10.67 21.32
N LYS A 42 9.23 10.73 21.69
CA LYS A 42 8.13 10.92 20.75
C LYS A 42 8.19 12.29 20.07
N GLU A 43 8.49 13.35 20.80
CA GLU A 43 8.49 14.69 20.23
C GLU A 43 9.61 14.86 19.20
N GLN A 44 10.79 14.28 19.45
CA GLN A 44 11.85 14.23 18.44
C GLN A 44 11.42 13.46 17.22
N TYR A 45 10.79 12.28 17.40
CA TYR A 45 10.31 11.47 16.27
C TYR A 45 9.23 12.20 15.45
N VAL A 46 8.23 12.82 16.10
CA VAL A 46 7.21 13.63 15.43
C VAL A 46 7.82 14.75 14.61
N LYS A 47 8.80 15.47 15.18
CA LYS A 47 9.54 16.54 14.50
C LYS A 47 10.22 16.02 13.22
N ASP A 48 10.86 14.88 13.28
CA ASP A 48 11.57 14.27 12.14
C ASP A 48 10.59 13.80 11.06
N VAL A 49 9.44 13.20 11.45
CA VAL A 49 8.36 12.85 10.52
C VAL A 49 7.79 14.09 9.82
N LEU A 50 7.53 15.16 10.56
CA LEU A 50 7.03 16.42 9.98
C LEU A 50 8.05 17.05 9.04
N ALA A 51 9.34 17.00 9.37
CA ALA A 51 10.41 17.48 8.51
C ALA A 51 10.50 16.66 7.20
N ARG A 52 10.35 15.33 7.30
CA ARG A 52 10.26 14.44 6.12
C ARG A 52 9.04 14.75 5.27
N GLU A 53 7.89 14.94 5.90
CA GLU A 53 6.63 15.25 5.23
C GLU A 53 6.67 16.61 4.51
N ALA A 54 7.37 17.59 5.07
CA ALA A 54 7.58 18.91 4.46
C ALA A 54 8.44 18.86 3.19
N SER A 55 9.29 17.85 3.03
CA SER A 55 10.10 17.65 1.81
C SER A 55 9.32 17.01 0.66
N GLY A 56 8.14 16.50 0.90
CA GLY A 56 7.24 15.88 -0.06
C GLY A 56 6.23 14.99 0.64
N THR A 57 4.98 15.00 0.19
CA THR A 57 3.92 14.23 0.83
C THR A 57 4.22 12.74 0.85
N THR A 58 3.84 12.09 1.95
CA THR A 58 3.84 10.61 2.08
C THR A 58 2.44 10.02 1.89
N GLY A 59 1.47 10.82 1.46
CA GLY A 59 0.20 10.34 0.94
C GLY A 59 0.40 9.77 -0.46
N LEU A 60 0.35 8.44 -0.58
CA LEU A 60 0.69 7.73 -1.82
C LEU A 60 -0.40 7.83 -2.88
N GLY A 61 -1.62 8.12 -2.49
CA GLY A 61 -2.82 7.96 -3.29
C GLY A 61 -3.58 6.69 -2.94
N ASP A 62 -4.65 6.40 -3.66
CA ASP A 62 -5.51 5.24 -3.44
C ASP A 62 -5.99 5.05 -1.99
N GLY A 63 -6.14 6.16 -1.27
CA GLY A 63 -6.56 6.15 0.12
C GLY A 63 -5.48 5.74 1.13
N ILE A 64 -4.21 5.74 0.75
CA ILE A 64 -3.09 5.28 1.58
C ILE A 64 -2.13 6.42 1.91
N ALA A 65 -1.64 6.46 3.14
CA ALA A 65 -0.54 7.31 3.56
C ALA A 65 0.47 6.54 4.42
N THR A 66 1.76 6.84 4.20
CA THR A 66 2.87 6.16 4.90
C THR A 66 3.84 7.16 5.52
N PRO A 67 3.41 7.95 6.54
CA PRO A 67 4.34 8.84 7.23
C PRO A 67 5.49 8.05 7.87
N HIS A 68 6.72 8.51 7.68
CA HIS A 68 7.90 7.80 8.14
C HIS A 68 9.09 8.73 8.41
N ALA A 69 9.96 8.32 9.31
CA ALA A 69 11.27 8.95 9.50
C ALA A 69 12.29 7.99 10.11
N LYS A 70 13.57 8.27 9.82
CA LYS A 70 14.69 7.82 10.67
C LYS A 70 14.90 8.89 11.74
N SER A 71 15.04 8.48 13.00
CA SER A 71 15.12 9.42 14.13
C SER A 71 15.91 8.86 15.29
N ASP A 72 16.61 9.72 16.01
CA ASP A 72 17.24 9.40 17.30
C ASP A 72 16.20 9.19 18.40
N GLY A 73 14.96 9.67 18.21
CA GLY A 73 13.82 9.41 19.07
C GLY A 73 13.25 7.99 18.95
N VAL A 74 13.76 7.16 18.06
CA VAL A 74 13.34 5.77 17.85
C VAL A 74 14.29 4.82 18.57
N LYS A 75 13.76 4.03 19.50
CA LYS A 75 14.50 3.01 20.24
C LYS A 75 14.69 1.73 19.44
N THR A 76 13.63 1.26 18.81
CA THR A 76 13.59 0.06 17.98
C THR A 76 12.69 0.30 16.76
N ALA A 77 13.06 -0.28 15.62
CA ALA A 77 12.20 -0.22 14.44
C ALA A 77 10.78 -0.71 14.77
N GLY A 78 9.77 -0.06 14.18
CA GLY A 78 8.39 -0.41 14.44
C GLY A 78 7.43 0.17 13.40
N LEU A 79 6.22 -0.38 13.43
CA LEU A 79 5.08 0.07 12.66
C LEU A 79 3.94 0.50 13.58
N ALA A 80 3.20 1.53 13.17
CA ALA A 80 1.88 1.83 13.70
C ALA A 80 0.88 1.93 12.54
N ALA A 81 -0.36 1.52 12.78
CA ALA A 81 -1.43 1.57 11.79
C ALA A 81 -2.63 2.35 12.31
N MET A 82 -3.32 3.03 11.40
CA MET A 82 -4.56 3.74 11.71
C MET A 82 -5.52 3.64 10.54
N THR A 83 -6.79 3.39 10.81
CA THR A 83 -7.86 3.48 9.82
C THR A 83 -8.79 4.65 10.11
N ILE A 84 -9.12 5.40 9.07
CA ILE A 84 -10.06 6.53 9.10
C ILE A 84 -11.12 6.22 8.01
N PRO A 85 -12.24 5.57 8.34
CA PRO A 85 -13.21 5.12 7.34
C PRO A 85 -13.73 6.23 6.43
N ASP A 86 -13.97 7.41 6.97
CA ASP A 86 -14.44 8.58 6.22
C ASP A 86 -13.31 9.27 5.43
N GLY A 87 -12.06 8.88 5.66
CA GLY A 87 -10.89 9.49 5.07
C GLY A 87 -10.56 10.86 5.64
N MET A 88 -9.33 11.32 5.38
CA MET A 88 -8.92 12.69 5.66
C MET A 88 -8.01 13.21 4.54
N ASP A 89 -7.97 14.53 4.37
CA ASP A 89 -7.00 15.15 3.47
C ASP A 89 -5.59 15.05 4.07
N PHE A 90 -4.77 14.20 3.45
CA PHE A 90 -3.36 14.04 3.77
C PHE A 90 -2.46 14.63 2.68
N ALA A 91 -3.00 15.43 1.76
CA ALA A 91 -2.37 15.95 0.56
C ALA A 91 -1.76 14.82 -0.29
N ALA A 92 -2.54 13.73 -0.47
CA ALA A 92 -2.11 12.59 -1.27
C ALA A 92 -1.86 13.00 -2.74
N MET A 93 -0.98 12.24 -3.43
CA MET A 93 -0.53 12.56 -4.80
C MET A 93 -1.68 12.58 -5.82
N ASP A 94 -2.73 11.83 -5.58
CA ASP A 94 -3.94 11.76 -6.43
C ASP A 94 -5.06 12.74 -6.00
N GLY A 95 -4.85 13.50 -4.92
CA GLY A 95 -5.81 14.44 -4.36
C GLY A 95 -6.99 13.78 -3.61
N ASN A 96 -6.99 12.46 -3.45
CA ASN A 96 -8.05 11.74 -2.74
C ASN A 96 -7.76 11.66 -1.23
N PRO A 97 -8.82 11.56 -0.39
CA PRO A 97 -8.65 11.37 1.05
C PRO A 97 -7.94 10.05 1.38
N SER A 98 -7.02 10.08 2.34
CA SER A 98 -6.37 8.86 2.86
C SER A 98 -7.23 8.23 3.96
N ARG A 99 -7.40 6.91 3.89
CA ARG A 99 -8.24 6.09 4.80
C ARG A 99 -7.43 5.08 5.61
N LEU A 100 -6.29 4.62 5.05
CA LEU A 100 -5.39 3.67 5.67
C LEU A 100 -4.01 4.30 5.83
N PHE A 101 -3.51 4.26 7.05
CA PHE A 101 -2.23 4.85 7.42
C PHE A 101 -1.30 3.80 8.01
N PHE A 102 -0.05 3.78 7.55
CA PHE A 102 1.03 3.04 8.19
C PHE A 102 2.18 3.99 8.49
N MET A 103 2.44 4.22 9.77
CA MET A 103 3.60 4.98 10.22
C MET A 103 4.79 4.05 10.43
N ILE A 104 5.96 4.46 9.97
CA ILE A 104 7.17 3.64 10.01
C ILE A 104 8.27 4.37 10.76
N ALA A 105 8.74 3.77 11.84
CA ALA A 105 9.80 4.30 12.67
C ALA A 105 11.07 3.46 12.51
N ALA A 106 12.21 4.14 12.28
CA ALA A 106 13.52 3.52 12.26
C ALA A 106 14.53 4.34 13.07
N PRO A 107 15.40 3.69 13.87
CA PRO A 107 16.51 4.38 14.48
C PRO A 107 17.51 4.88 13.44
N ASN A 108 18.20 5.98 13.73
CA ASN A 108 19.33 6.43 12.92
C ASN A 108 20.39 5.35 12.88
N GLY A 109 20.91 5.03 11.67
CA GLY A 109 21.90 3.96 11.50
C GLY A 109 21.30 2.55 11.34
N ALA A 110 19.97 2.39 11.33
CA ALA A 110 19.35 1.12 10.95
C ALA A 110 19.69 0.75 9.51
N ASN A 111 20.10 -0.51 9.33
CA ASN A 111 20.49 -1.09 8.03
C ASN A 111 19.28 -1.36 7.12
N ASP A 112 19.53 -1.95 5.94
CA ASP A 112 18.56 -2.18 4.86
C ASP A 112 17.35 -3.07 5.22
N GLU A 113 17.33 -3.74 6.38
CA GLU A 113 16.16 -4.47 6.89
C GLU A 113 14.88 -3.59 6.90
N HIS A 114 15.06 -2.31 7.18
CA HIS A 114 14.01 -1.31 7.16
C HIS A 114 13.39 -1.12 5.77
N LEU A 115 14.23 -1.10 4.73
CA LEU A 115 13.77 -0.98 3.33
C LEU A 115 13.01 -2.23 2.88
N THR A 116 13.40 -3.40 3.36
CA THR A 116 12.71 -4.67 3.05
C THR A 116 11.29 -4.68 3.60
N ILE A 117 11.09 -4.19 4.83
CA ILE A 117 9.76 -4.10 5.45
C ILE A 117 8.87 -3.11 4.70
N LEU A 118 9.41 -1.95 4.36
CA LEU A 118 8.72 -0.94 3.55
C LEU A 118 8.26 -1.51 2.21
N SER A 119 9.12 -2.27 1.53
CA SER A 119 8.80 -2.88 0.24
C SER A 119 7.73 -3.95 0.37
N SER A 120 7.80 -4.79 1.40
CA SER A 120 6.79 -5.83 1.66
C SER A 120 5.44 -5.22 1.97
N LEU A 121 5.40 -4.22 2.88
CA LEU A 121 4.17 -3.51 3.22
C LEU A 121 3.57 -2.81 2.00
N ALA A 122 4.40 -2.07 1.24
CA ALA A 122 3.95 -1.38 0.04
C ALA A 122 3.32 -2.34 -0.98
N THR A 123 3.94 -3.50 -1.21
CA THR A 123 3.41 -4.51 -2.13
C THR A 123 2.06 -5.07 -1.65
N MET A 124 1.89 -5.26 -0.34
CA MET A 124 0.65 -5.81 0.22
C MET A 124 -0.51 -4.82 0.14
N ILE A 125 -0.27 -3.55 0.50
CA ILE A 125 -1.33 -2.53 0.53
C ILE A 125 -1.75 -2.04 -0.86
N MET A 126 -1.02 -2.42 -1.92
CA MET A 126 -1.43 -2.18 -3.31
C MET A 126 -2.56 -3.10 -3.77
N ASP A 127 -2.85 -4.19 -3.06
CA ASP A 127 -4.01 -5.02 -3.33
C ASP A 127 -5.29 -4.31 -2.84
N PRO A 128 -6.22 -3.94 -3.74
CA PRO A 128 -7.41 -3.15 -3.35
C PRO A 128 -8.33 -3.92 -2.40
N ASP A 129 -8.49 -5.22 -2.59
CA ASP A 129 -9.35 -6.03 -1.74
C ASP A 129 -8.76 -6.18 -0.33
N PHE A 130 -7.44 -6.33 -0.24
CA PHE A 130 -6.73 -6.38 1.02
C PHE A 130 -6.81 -5.03 1.76
N LYS A 131 -6.61 -3.93 1.05
CA LYS A 131 -6.74 -2.58 1.59
C LYS A 131 -8.14 -2.35 2.18
N GLU A 132 -9.20 -2.65 1.43
CA GLU A 132 -10.58 -2.47 1.90
C GLU A 132 -10.88 -3.39 3.09
N ALA A 133 -10.37 -4.63 3.10
CA ALA A 133 -10.49 -5.53 4.25
C ALA A 133 -9.84 -4.93 5.50
N LEU A 134 -8.64 -4.34 5.39
CA LEU A 134 -7.98 -3.67 6.51
C LEU A 134 -8.77 -2.46 7.02
N ILE A 135 -9.34 -1.64 6.12
CA ILE A 135 -10.17 -0.49 6.48
C ILE A 135 -11.47 -0.93 7.16
N ALA A 136 -12.04 -2.05 6.73
CA ALA A 136 -13.27 -2.61 7.28
C ALA A 136 -13.08 -3.33 8.61
N ALA A 137 -11.86 -3.73 8.96
CA ALA A 137 -11.57 -4.48 10.19
C ALA A 137 -12.07 -3.73 11.44
N LYS A 138 -12.73 -4.48 12.34
CA LYS A 138 -13.36 -3.91 13.54
C LYS A 138 -12.53 -4.15 14.80
N THR A 139 -11.65 -5.12 14.78
CA THR A 139 -10.78 -5.43 15.91
C THR A 139 -9.31 -5.49 15.48
N VAL A 140 -8.43 -5.24 16.44
CA VAL A 140 -6.97 -5.31 16.22
C VAL A 140 -6.54 -6.72 15.83
N GLU A 141 -7.17 -7.73 16.39
CA GLU A 141 -6.92 -9.14 16.08
C GLU A 141 -7.29 -9.45 14.63
N GLU A 142 -8.44 -8.97 14.16
CA GLU A 142 -8.86 -9.11 12.77
C GLU A 142 -7.88 -8.44 11.82
N PHE A 143 -7.50 -7.19 12.11
CA PHE A 143 -6.54 -6.42 11.32
C PHE A 143 -5.20 -7.14 11.19
N ARG A 144 -4.65 -7.66 12.30
CA ARG A 144 -3.39 -8.41 12.31
C ARG A 144 -3.51 -9.77 11.61
N SER A 145 -4.64 -10.47 11.77
CA SER A 145 -4.89 -11.73 11.08
C SER A 145 -4.94 -11.56 9.56
N LEU A 146 -5.50 -10.46 9.06
CA LEU A 146 -5.48 -10.11 7.64
C LEU A 146 -4.05 -9.93 7.13
N ILE A 147 -3.19 -9.26 7.90
CA ILE A 147 -1.77 -9.08 7.56
C ILE A 147 -1.06 -10.44 7.50
N ASP A 148 -1.22 -11.29 8.51
CA ASP A 148 -0.64 -12.63 8.53
C ASP A 148 -1.11 -13.48 7.34
N ALA A 149 -2.41 -13.44 7.04
CA ALA A 149 -2.98 -14.16 5.91
C ALA A 149 -2.38 -13.69 4.57
N LYS A 150 -2.17 -12.37 4.42
CA LYS A 150 -1.57 -11.80 3.23
C LYS A 150 -0.09 -12.16 3.09
N GLU A 151 0.68 -12.09 4.17
CA GLU A 151 2.10 -12.51 4.18
C GLU A 151 2.27 -13.98 3.83
N ASN A 152 1.36 -14.84 4.31
CA ASN A 152 1.39 -16.29 4.07
C ASN A 152 0.74 -16.72 2.74
N GLY A 153 0.24 -15.77 1.93
CA GLY A 153 -0.43 -16.06 0.67
C GLY A 153 -1.77 -16.79 0.82
N THR A 154 -2.38 -16.73 2.00
CA THR A 154 -3.68 -17.36 2.32
C THR A 154 -4.83 -16.35 2.39
N PHE A 155 -4.55 -15.07 2.15
CA PHE A 155 -5.59 -14.05 2.10
C PHE A 155 -6.55 -14.32 0.95
N THR A 156 -7.82 -14.49 1.28
CA THR A 156 -8.95 -14.49 0.35
C THR A 156 -9.82 -13.29 0.69
N ALA A 157 -10.12 -12.46 -0.31
CA ALA A 157 -11.00 -11.33 -0.11
C ALA A 157 -12.31 -11.80 0.56
N PRO A 158 -12.83 -11.08 1.59
CA PRO A 158 -14.15 -11.37 2.11
C PRO A 158 -15.14 -11.27 0.95
N SER A 159 -15.80 -12.38 0.62
CA SER A 159 -16.87 -12.36 -0.36
C SER A 159 -17.92 -11.38 0.13
N ALA A 160 -18.04 -10.22 -0.51
CA ALA A 160 -19.24 -9.42 -0.40
C ALA A 160 -20.37 -10.33 -0.86
N ALA A 161 -21.29 -10.62 0.07
CA ALA A 161 -22.50 -11.37 -0.26
C ALA A 161 -23.20 -10.67 -1.42
N GLU A 162 -23.30 -11.40 -2.51
CA GLU A 162 -24.24 -11.28 -3.61
C GLU A 162 -24.61 -9.85 -4.06
N GLU A 163 -23.87 -9.32 -5.05
CA GLU A 163 -24.54 -8.66 -6.14
C GLU A 163 -23.77 -8.90 -7.44
N SER A 164 -24.47 -9.67 -8.30
CA SER A 164 -24.25 -9.83 -9.74
C SER A 164 -22.88 -10.31 -10.20
N THR A 165 -22.78 -11.63 -10.34
CA THR A 165 -22.08 -12.25 -11.45
C THR A 165 -22.55 -11.63 -12.77
N GLU A 166 -21.87 -10.61 -13.21
CA GLU A 166 -21.77 -10.36 -14.62
C GLU A 166 -20.38 -10.80 -15.01
N SER A 167 -20.33 -12.03 -15.49
CA SER A 167 -19.19 -12.58 -16.18
C SER A 167 -18.72 -11.55 -17.18
N ALA A 168 -17.45 -11.10 -17.02
CA ALA A 168 -16.78 -10.52 -18.15
C ALA A 168 -17.01 -11.46 -19.34
N PRO A 169 -17.43 -10.96 -20.51
CA PRO A 169 -17.54 -11.79 -21.69
C PRO A 169 -16.17 -12.45 -21.85
N ALA A 170 -16.18 -13.76 -21.99
CA ALA A 170 -15.02 -14.50 -22.44
C ALA A 170 -14.68 -13.92 -23.81
N ALA A 171 -13.79 -12.94 -23.84
CA ALA A 171 -13.22 -12.44 -25.06
C ALA A 171 -12.24 -13.52 -25.51
N ASP A 172 -12.59 -14.22 -26.58
CA ASP A 172 -11.68 -15.14 -27.28
C ASP A 172 -10.41 -14.43 -27.80
N HIS A 173 -10.25 -13.15 -27.48
CA HIS A 173 -9.21 -12.30 -28.03
C HIS A 173 -8.84 -11.18 -27.03
N ILE A 174 -7.55 -11.08 -26.67
CA ILE A 174 -7.00 -9.99 -25.88
C ILE A 174 -6.74 -8.80 -26.82
N GLN A 175 -7.48 -7.71 -26.63
CA GLN A 175 -7.42 -6.54 -27.50
C GLN A 175 -6.13 -5.74 -27.34
N ILE A 176 -5.69 -5.54 -26.08
CA ILE A 176 -4.51 -4.73 -25.78
C ILE A 176 -3.51 -5.54 -24.95
N LEU A 177 -2.25 -5.47 -25.33
CA LEU A 177 -1.15 -5.93 -24.51
C LEU A 177 -0.39 -4.74 -23.94
N ALA A 178 0.17 -4.89 -22.75
CA ALA A 178 1.02 -3.86 -22.16
C ALA A 178 2.25 -4.48 -21.50
N VAL A 179 3.36 -3.73 -21.52
CA VAL A 179 4.56 -4.05 -20.76
C VAL A 179 4.88 -2.86 -19.87
N THR A 180 5.07 -3.11 -18.58
CA THR A 180 5.47 -2.08 -17.62
C THR A 180 6.80 -2.44 -16.97
N ALA A 181 7.71 -1.48 -16.89
CA ALA A 181 9.02 -1.62 -16.24
C ALA A 181 9.46 -0.27 -15.68
N CYS A 182 10.29 -0.29 -14.64
CA CYS A 182 11.00 0.90 -14.16
C CYS A 182 12.39 0.51 -13.64
N PRO A 183 13.34 1.46 -13.51
CA PRO A 183 14.72 1.16 -13.11
C PRO A 183 14.83 0.43 -11.77
N THR A 184 13.94 0.70 -10.83
CA THR A 184 13.89 0.03 -9.53
C THR A 184 13.08 -1.27 -9.54
N GLY A 185 12.22 -1.47 -10.57
CA GLY A 185 11.38 -2.65 -10.73
C GLY A 185 10.36 -2.87 -9.60
N ILE A 186 9.97 -1.82 -8.88
CA ILE A 186 9.11 -1.94 -7.70
C ILE A 186 7.80 -1.15 -7.90
N ALA A 187 7.67 0.03 -7.30
CA ALA A 187 6.38 0.71 -7.21
C ALA A 187 5.79 1.13 -8.57
N HIS A 188 6.57 1.84 -9.39
CA HIS A 188 6.05 2.40 -10.64
C HIS A 188 5.63 1.35 -11.65
N THR A 189 6.33 0.22 -11.70
CA THR A 189 5.99 -0.91 -12.59
C THR A 189 4.58 -1.44 -12.29
N PHE A 190 4.27 -1.68 -11.01
CA PHE A 190 2.99 -2.23 -10.60
C PHE A 190 1.86 -1.19 -10.65
N MET A 191 2.13 0.06 -10.25
CA MET A 191 1.15 1.15 -10.36
C MET A 191 0.73 1.41 -11.80
N ALA A 192 1.68 1.38 -12.74
CA ALA A 192 1.38 1.53 -14.16
C ALA A 192 0.51 0.37 -14.68
N ALA A 193 0.83 -0.86 -14.30
CA ALA A 193 0.05 -2.04 -14.69
C ALA A 193 -1.39 -1.95 -14.17
N GLU A 194 -1.56 -1.69 -12.89
CA GLU A 194 -2.88 -1.56 -12.27
C GLU A 194 -3.71 -0.44 -12.89
N SER A 195 -3.10 0.73 -13.12
CA SER A 195 -3.77 1.85 -13.79
C SER A 195 -4.27 1.47 -15.19
N LEU A 196 -3.47 0.74 -15.97
CA LEU A 196 -3.86 0.26 -17.29
C LEU A 196 -5.03 -0.73 -17.21
N GLU A 197 -4.97 -1.69 -16.30
CA GLU A 197 -6.04 -2.69 -16.10
C GLU A 197 -7.35 -2.04 -15.65
N GLN A 198 -7.31 -1.11 -14.70
CA GLN A 198 -8.49 -0.37 -14.26
C GLN A 198 -9.12 0.47 -15.37
N HIS A 199 -8.32 1.16 -16.19
CA HIS A 199 -8.81 1.96 -17.29
C HIS A 199 -9.39 1.10 -18.42
N ALA A 200 -8.79 -0.06 -18.70
CA ALA A 200 -9.30 -1.02 -19.65
C ALA A 200 -10.65 -1.59 -19.19
N LYS A 201 -10.75 -2.00 -17.91
CA LYS A 201 -11.99 -2.49 -17.31
C LYS A 201 -13.13 -1.47 -17.41
N LYS A 202 -12.87 -0.20 -17.08
CA LYS A 202 -13.86 0.89 -17.20
C LYS A 202 -14.36 1.10 -18.62
N ARG A 203 -13.60 0.71 -19.63
CA ARG A 203 -13.92 0.86 -21.06
C ARG A 203 -14.38 -0.43 -21.72
N GLY A 204 -14.45 -1.54 -20.99
CA GLY A 204 -14.81 -2.84 -21.54
C GLY A 204 -13.76 -3.41 -22.51
N ILE A 205 -12.48 -3.04 -22.33
CA ILE A 205 -11.37 -3.49 -23.18
C ILE A 205 -10.65 -4.65 -22.47
N SER A 206 -10.42 -5.74 -23.20
CA SER A 206 -9.60 -6.85 -22.71
C SER A 206 -8.11 -6.48 -22.80
N ILE A 207 -7.41 -6.50 -21.65
CA ILE A 207 -5.98 -6.17 -21.58
C ILE A 207 -5.22 -7.26 -20.81
N LYS A 208 -3.98 -7.54 -21.27
CA LYS A 208 -3.01 -8.32 -20.49
C LYS A 208 -1.76 -7.48 -20.29
N VAL A 209 -1.29 -7.35 -19.06
CA VAL A 209 -0.14 -6.54 -18.71
C VAL A 209 1.00 -7.42 -18.18
N GLU A 210 2.13 -7.40 -18.89
CA GLU A 210 3.40 -7.95 -18.39
C GLU A 210 4.08 -6.92 -17.50
N THR A 211 4.50 -7.35 -16.31
CA THR A 211 5.25 -6.51 -15.37
C THR A 211 6.68 -7.02 -15.23
N ASN A 212 7.67 -6.17 -15.54
CA ASN A 212 9.09 -6.45 -15.36
C ASN A 212 9.58 -5.77 -14.07
N GLY A 213 9.38 -6.48 -12.95
CA GLY A 213 9.77 -6.02 -11.62
C GLY A 213 11.10 -6.62 -11.15
N SER A 214 11.58 -6.15 -9.98
CA SER A 214 12.83 -6.65 -9.34
C SER A 214 12.79 -8.14 -9.00
N ALA A 215 11.58 -8.72 -8.85
CA ALA A 215 11.37 -10.15 -8.62
C ALA A 215 11.23 -10.97 -9.93
N GLY A 216 11.51 -10.36 -11.08
CA GLY A 216 11.36 -10.97 -12.40
C GLY A 216 10.08 -10.58 -13.13
N ALA A 217 9.91 -11.09 -14.35
CA ALA A 217 8.76 -10.84 -15.17
C ALA A 217 7.55 -11.66 -14.70
N LYS A 218 6.36 -11.04 -14.65
CA LYS A 218 5.07 -11.69 -14.41
C LYS A 218 4.15 -11.46 -15.58
N ASN A 219 3.21 -12.39 -15.81
CA ASN A 219 2.24 -12.36 -16.91
C ASN A 219 2.92 -12.22 -18.27
N VAL A 220 4.01 -12.93 -18.50
CA VAL A 220 4.84 -12.81 -19.71
C VAL A 220 3.96 -12.96 -20.96
N LEU A 221 4.17 -12.08 -21.93
CA LEU A 221 3.46 -12.08 -23.20
C LEU A 221 4.05 -13.15 -24.12
N THR A 222 3.19 -13.96 -24.74
CA THR A 222 3.65 -14.95 -25.71
C THR A 222 3.70 -14.39 -27.13
N PRO A 223 4.50 -14.95 -28.04
CA PRO A 223 4.53 -14.55 -29.44
C PRO A 223 3.16 -14.62 -30.12
N GLU A 224 2.33 -15.59 -29.75
CA GLU A 224 0.98 -15.78 -30.27
C GLU A 224 0.06 -14.66 -29.81
N GLU A 225 0.12 -14.28 -28.53
CA GLU A 225 -0.64 -13.16 -27.97
C GLU A 225 -0.23 -11.83 -28.62
N ILE A 226 1.09 -11.63 -28.82
CA ILE A 226 1.62 -10.42 -29.46
C ILE A 226 1.14 -10.32 -30.93
N ALA A 227 1.09 -11.44 -31.63
CA ALA A 227 0.62 -11.47 -33.03
C ALA A 227 -0.90 -11.26 -33.16
N ALA A 228 -1.67 -11.59 -32.13
CA ALA A 228 -3.13 -11.54 -32.13
C ALA A 228 -3.70 -10.22 -31.57
N ALA A 229 -2.92 -9.44 -30.83
CA ALA A 229 -3.40 -8.22 -30.18
C ALA A 229 -3.64 -7.08 -31.16
N ASP A 230 -4.66 -6.26 -30.88
CA ASP A 230 -4.99 -5.06 -31.67
C ASP A 230 -4.00 -3.90 -31.39
N GLY A 231 -3.36 -3.90 -30.24
CA GLY A 231 -2.40 -2.86 -29.87
C GLY A 231 -1.51 -3.24 -28.70
N ILE A 232 -0.34 -2.60 -28.64
CA ILE A 232 0.65 -2.82 -27.57
C ILE A 232 1.03 -1.48 -26.96
N ILE A 233 1.03 -1.43 -25.63
CA ILE A 233 1.48 -0.29 -24.81
C ILE A 233 2.80 -0.67 -24.15
N VAL A 234 3.84 0.15 -24.34
CA VAL A 234 5.11 0.01 -23.63
C VAL A 234 5.28 1.19 -22.69
N ALA A 235 5.18 0.91 -21.40
CA ALA A 235 5.39 1.85 -20.29
C ALA A 235 6.65 1.42 -19.53
N ALA A 236 7.78 1.58 -20.16
CA ALA A 236 9.11 1.24 -19.62
C ALA A 236 10.00 2.47 -19.65
N ASP A 237 10.77 2.68 -18.56
CA ASP A 237 11.70 3.78 -18.35
C ASP A 237 13.16 3.27 -18.36
#